data_ee5554b86cb6fc6c2f54eeb3d8eb0c75
#
_entry.id   ee5554b86cb6fc6c2f54eeb3d8eb0c75
#
_cell.length_a   1.000
_cell.length_b   1.000
_cell.length_c   1.000
_cell.angle_alpha   90.00
_cell.angle_beta   90.00
_cell.angle_gamma   90.00
#
_symmetry.space_group_name_H-M   'P 1'
#
loop_
_entity.id
_entity.type
_entity.pdbx_description
1 polymer ?
#
loop_
_entity_poly.entity_id
_entity_poly.type
_entity_poly.pdbx_seq_one_letter_code
_entity_poly.pdbx_strand_id
1 'polypeptide(L)'
;MSEATSVGQIGLDLVVNKKDFNKQMSGIQSLATKVGKKLAAAFAVKKLVDFSEKCIELGSDLSEVQNVVDVTFPAMSKQVDKFAQNAATAFGLSETMAKRYTGTFGAMAKAFGFSEKQAYDMSTTLTGLAGDVASFYNISQDEAYTKLKSVFTGETESLKDLGVVMTQTALDAYAMANGYGKTTAAMSEAEKVALRYSFVQSKLATASGDFMRTSDGWANQVRILKLQTESFMAAIGQGLINVLTPAIKVINTLMGKLVQLANVFKAFTDKFAGKKGNDVATGMAAAEDASAGISDNINAAG
;
A
#
# COMPACT_ATOMS: atom_id res chain seq x y z
N MET A 1 5.47 -33.05 -33.53
CA MET A 1 4.52 -31.95 -33.31
C MET A 1 3.85 -32.22 -31.98
N SER A 2 4.21 -31.51 -30.95
CA SER A 2 3.65 -31.64 -29.61
C SER A 2 2.63 -30.49 -29.41
N GLU A 3 1.37 -30.85 -29.25
CA GLU A 3 0.30 -29.91 -28.98
C GLU A 3 0.46 -29.34 -27.55
N ALA A 4 0.62 -28.02 -27.46
CA ALA A 4 0.61 -27.31 -26.21
C ALA A 4 -0.87 -27.21 -25.73
N THR A 5 -1.18 -27.91 -24.65
CA THR A 5 -2.49 -27.82 -23.98
C THR A 5 -2.57 -26.46 -23.27
N SER A 6 -3.43 -25.59 -23.76
CA SER A 6 -3.72 -24.31 -23.10
C SER A 6 -4.47 -24.56 -21.79
N VAL A 7 -3.90 -24.15 -20.67
CA VAL A 7 -4.59 -24.09 -19.38
C VAL A 7 -5.56 -22.92 -19.41
N GLY A 8 -6.88 -23.22 -19.32
CA GLY A 8 -7.95 -22.26 -19.55
C GLY A 8 -7.88 -21.04 -18.61
N GLN A 9 -8.11 -19.86 -19.19
CA GLN A 9 -8.36 -18.63 -18.46
C GLN A 9 -9.69 -18.74 -17.69
N ILE A 10 -9.62 -18.58 -16.36
CA ILE A 10 -10.81 -18.40 -15.52
C ILE A 10 -11.12 -16.92 -15.50
N GLY A 11 -12.07 -16.48 -16.33
CA GLY A 11 -12.66 -15.14 -16.25
C GLY A 11 -13.68 -15.09 -15.12
N LEU A 12 -13.48 -14.27 -14.12
CA LEU A 12 -14.47 -13.94 -13.09
C LEU A 12 -15.23 -12.69 -13.52
N ASP A 13 -16.44 -12.87 -14.07
CA ASP A 13 -17.39 -11.78 -14.25
C ASP A 13 -18.15 -11.55 -12.93
N LEU A 14 -17.82 -10.46 -12.25
CA LEU A 14 -18.49 -10.03 -11.03
C LEU A 14 -19.71 -9.14 -11.38
N VAL A 15 -20.83 -9.76 -11.68
CA VAL A 15 -22.13 -9.07 -11.69
C VAL A 15 -22.76 -9.26 -10.31
N VAL A 16 -22.78 -8.17 -9.51
CA VAL A 16 -23.37 -8.20 -8.16
C VAL A 16 -24.89 -8.15 -8.25
N ASN A 17 -25.51 -9.31 -8.36
CA ASN A 17 -26.92 -9.53 -8.08
C ASN A 17 -27.03 -10.15 -6.68
N LYS A 18 -27.79 -9.53 -5.76
CA LYS A 18 -27.93 -10.00 -4.35
C LYS A 18 -28.32 -11.48 -4.25
N LYS A 19 -29.10 -12.01 -5.19
CA LYS A 19 -29.51 -13.42 -5.23
C LYS A 19 -28.34 -14.34 -5.63
N ASP A 20 -27.52 -13.91 -6.59
CA ASP A 20 -26.35 -14.66 -7.05
C ASP A 20 -25.20 -14.53 -6.06
N PHE A 21 -25.05 -13.39 -5.38
CA PHE A 21 -24.10 -13.21 -4.30
C PHE A 21 -24.35 -14.19 -3.14
N ASN A 22 -25.59 -14.34 -2.69
CA ASN A 22 -25.95 -15.29 -1.64
C ASN A 22 -25.75 -16.75 -2.07
N LYS A 23 -25.97 -17.08 -3.33
CA LYS A 23 -25.74 -18.41 -3.90
C LYS A 23 -24.23 -18.71 -4.06
N GLN A 24 -23.44 -17.72 -4.44
CA GLN A 24 -21.99 -17.82 -4.51
C GLN A 24 -21.37 -17.85 -3.11
N MET A 25 -21.92 -17.09 -2.15
CA MET A 25 -21.49 -17.12 -0.75
C MET A 25 -21.80 -18.49 -0.11
N SER A 26 -22.95 -19.10 -0.41
CA SER A 26 -23.23 -20.49 0.03
C SER A 26 -22.32 -21.51 -0.65
N GLY A 27 -21.92 -21.27 -1.90
CA GLY A 27 -20.90 -22.04 -2.61
C GLY A 27 -19.51 -21.89 -1.96
N ILE A 28 -19.11 -20.67 -1.62
CA ILE A 28 -17.87 -20.37 -0.90
C ILE A 28 -17.92 -20.95 0.52
N GLN A 29 -19.05 -20.84 1.24
CA GLN A 29 -19.23 -21.48 2.55
C GLN A 29 -19.15 -23.01 2.47
N SER A 30 -19.71 -23.63 1.43
CA SER A 30 -19.61 -25.08 1.24
C SER A 30 -18.19 -25.52 0.85
N LEU A 31 -17.49 -24.71 0.03
CA LEU A 31 -16.09 -24.92 -0.32
C LEU A 31 -15.18 -24.67 0.90
N ALA A 32 -15.40 -23.57 1.62
CA ALA A 32 -14.70 -23.26 2.87
C ALA A 32 -14.95 -24.33 3.95
N THR A 33 -16.18 -24.88 4.02
CA THR A 33 -16.50 -25.96 4.96
C THR A 33 -15.86 -27.29 4.54
N LYS A 34 -15.80 -27.59 3.23
CA LYS A 34 -15.12 -28.81 2.72
C LYS A 34 -13.60 -28.70 2.81
N VAL A 35 -13.04 -27.54 2.49
CA VAL A 35 -11.62 -27.24 2.64
C VAL A 35 -11.29 -27.04 4.12
N GLY A 36 -12.14 -26.39 4.89
CA GLY A 36 -12.00 -26.20 6.32
C GLY A 36 -12.03 -27.50 7.14
N LYS A 37 -12.85 -28.48 6.77
CA LYS A 37 -12.81 -29.82 7.40
C LYS A 37 -11.52 -30.57 7.10
N LYS A 38 -10.93 -30.41 5.92
CA LYS A 38 -9.61 -30.97 5.58
C LYS A 38 -8.45 -30.18 6.16
N LEU A 39 -8.58 -28.85 6.26
CA LEU A 39 -7.60 -27.97 6.90
C LEU A 39 -7.70 -27.99 8.44
N ALA A 40 -8.89 -28.12 9.02
CA ALA A 40 -9.06 -28.25 10.48
C ALA A 40 -8.42 -29.54 11.04
N ALA A 41 -8.29 -30.58 10.21
CA ALA A 41 -7.51 -31.77 10.56
C ALA A 41 -5.98 -31.54 10.46
N ALA A 42 -5.53 -30.54 9.70
CA ALA A 42 -4.12 -30.26 9.45
C ALA A 42 -3.58 -29.02 10.18
N PHE A 43 -4.45 -28.08 10.58
CA PHE A 43 -4.04 -26.81 11.20
C PHE A 43 -4.86 -26.53 12.45
N ALA A 44 -4.18 -26.35 13.59
CA ALA A 44 -4.81 -25.88 14.81
C ALA A 44 -5.54 -24.54 14.57
N VAL A 45 -6.69 -24.34 15.23
CA VAL A 45 -7.53 -23.11 15.13
C VAL A 45 -6.68 -21.82 15.24
N LYS A 46 -5.63 -21.85 16.09
CA LYS A 46 -4.68 -20.74 16.23
C LYS A 46 -4.03 -20.34 14.89
N LYS A 47 -3.59 -21.31 14.07
CA LYS A 47 -2.97 -20.99 12.76
C LYS A 47 -3.94 -20.38 11.75
N LEU A 48 -5.24 -20.69 11.87
CA LEU A 48 -6.28 -20.08 11.03
C LEU A 48 -6.53 -18.62 11.44
N VAL A 49 -6.52 -18.34 12.76
CA VAL A 49 -6.61 -16.96 13.27
C VAL A 49 -5.39 -16.16 12.82
N ASP A 50 -4.19 -16.67 13.07
CA ASP A 50 -2.93 -16.02 12.67
C ASP A 50 -2.90 -15.73 11.14
N PHE A 51 -3.39 -16.67 10.32
CA PHE A 51 -3.51 -16.48 8.87
C PHE A 51 -4.51 -15.37 8.51
N SER A 52 -5.68 -15.35 9.18
CA SER A 52 -6.71 -14.34 8.91
C SER A 52 -6.24 -12.94 9.32
N GLU A 53 -5.59 -12.82 10.48
CA GLU A 53 -4.99 -11.57 10.95
C GLU A 53 -3.94 -11.06 9.96
N LYS A 54 -3.06 -11.93 9.47
CA LYS A 54 -2.05 -11.56 8.47
C LYS A 54 -2.67 -11.15 7.14
N CYS A 55 -3.75 -11.80 6.70
CA CYS A 55 -4.49 -11.39 5.50
C CYS A 55 -5.09 -9.99 5.68
N ILE A 56 -5.71 -9.71 6.83
CA ILE A 56 -6.33 -8.41 7.12
C ILE A 56 -5.25 -7.31 7.16
N GLU A 57 -4.11 -7.55 7.82
CA GLU A 57 -2.98 -6.63 7.84
C GLU A 57 -2.51 -6.29 6.42
N LEU A 58 -2.19 -7.29 5.60
CA LEU A 58 -1.74 -7.09 4.22
C LEU A 58 -2.81 -6.42 3.34
N GLY A 59 -4.09 -6.73 3.56
CA GLY A 59 -5.20 -6.10 2.85
C GLY A 59 -5.39 -4.64 3.24
N SER A 60 -5.19 -4.30 4.52
CA SER A 60 -5.20 -2.92 5.01
C SER A 60 -4.06 -2.11 4.40
N ASP A 61 -2.84 -2.64 4.46
CA ASP A 61 -1.65 -2.01 3.88
C ASP A 61 -1.86 -1.72 2.38
N LEU A 62 -2.40 -2.70 1.64
CA LEU A 62 -2.68 -2.51 0.21
C LEU A 62 -3.74 -1.43 -0.02
N SER A 63 -4.76 -1.34 0.83
CA SER A 63 -5.80 -0.29 0.74
C SER A 63 -5.24 1.10 1.04
N GLU A 64 -4.35 1.21 2.02
CA GLU A 64 -3.70 2.47 2.38
C GLU A 64 -2.80 2.99 1.25
N VAL A 65 -1.96 2.13 0.67
CA VAL A 65 -1.10 2.54 -0.45
C VAL A 65 -1.91 2.83 -1.71
N GLN A 66 -3.06 2.15 -1.91
CA GLN A 66 -3.99 2.46 -3.00
C GLN A 66 -4.54 3.88 -2.87
N ASN A 67 -4.95 4.30 -1.68
CA ASN A 67 -5.41 5.66 -1.45
C ASN A 67 -4.33 6.70 -1.82
N VAL A 68 -3.05 6.44 -1.49
CA VAL A 68 -1.94 7.31 -1.89
C VAL A 68 -1.82 7.38 -3.41
N VAL A 69 -1.95 6.24 -4.11
CA VAL A 69 -1.93 6.17 -5.58
C VAL A 69 -3.08 6.97 -6.17
N ASP A 70 -4.31 6.79 -5.69
CA ASP A 70 -5.52 7.44 -6.22
C ASP A 70 -5.46 8.97 -6.06
N VAL A 71 -4.94 9.46 -4.92
CA VAL A 71 -4.75 10.90 -4.67
C VAL A 71 -3.60 11.48 -5.52
N THR A 72 -2.52 10.72 -5.67
CA THR A 72 -1.34 11.18 -6.41
C THR A 72 -1.56 11.15 -7.92
N PHE A 73 -2.23 10.12 -8.42
CA PHE A 73 -2.44 9.84 -9.83
C PHE A 73 -3.92 9.66 -10.19
N PRO A 74 -4.76 10.69 -10.01
CA PRO A 74 -6.21 10.56 -10.23
C PRO A 74 -6.60 10.13 -11.64
N ALA A 75 -5.84 10.53 -12.67
CA ALA A 75 -6.06 10.12 -14.05
C ALA A 75 -5.30 8.84 -14.45
N MET A 76 -4.26 8.45 -13.70
CA MET A 76 -3.35 7.36 -14.05
C MET A 76 -3.30 6.23 -13.00
N SER A 77 -4.21 6.20 -12.03
CA SER A 77 -4.26 5.17 -10.96
C SER A 77 -4.30 3.75 -11.55
N LYS A 78 -5.11 3.51 -12.57
CA LYS A 78 -5.19 2.21 -13.25
C LYS A 78 -3.88 1.77 -13.92
N GLN A 79 -3.07 2.72 -14.40
CA GLN A 79 -1.77 2.42 -14.97
C GLN A 79 -0.78 2.04 -13.87
N VAL A 80 -0.83 2.71 -12.72
CA VAL A 80 -0.06 2.32 -11.52
C VAL A 80 -0.47 0.94 -11.04
N ASP A 81 -1.78 0.61 -11.02
CA ASP A 81 -2.25 -0.72 -10.65
C ASP A 81 -1.66 -1.82 -11.56
N LYS A 82 -1.73 -1.60 -12.88
CA LYS A 82 -1.15 -2.55 -13.86
C LYS A 82 0.36 -2.70 -13.70
N PHE A 83 1.07 -1.62 -13.43
CA PHE A 83 2.50 -1.65 -13.16
C PHE A 83 2.79 -2.47 -11.90
N ALA A 84 2.05 -2.21 -10.81
CA ALA A 84 2.24 -2.87 -9.52
C ALA A 84 1.91 -4.38 -9.55
N GLN A 85 0.87 -4.78 -10.29
CA GLN A 85 0.51 -6.20 -10.47
C GLN A 85 1.61 -7.03 -11.11
N ASN A 86 2.41 -6.42 -11.98
CA ASN A 86 3.53 -7.09 -12.66
C ASN A 86 4.85 -6.97 -11.89
N ALA A 87 4.91 -6.20 -10.81
CA ALA A 87 6.15 -5.84 -10.16
C ALA A 87 6.89 -7.02 -9.51
N ALA A 88 6.16 -8.06 -9.07
CA ALA A 88 6.76 -9.25 -8.47
C ALA A 88 7.66 -10.00 -9.45
N THR A 89 7.25 -10.13 -10.70
CA THR A 89 8.00 -10.83 -11.75
C THR A 89 8.98 -9.93 -12.47
N ALA A 90 8.66 -8.64 -12.61
CA ALA A 90 9.50 -7.70 -13.34
C ALA A 90 10.64 -7.11 -12.50
N PHE A 91 10.42 -6.91 -11.19
CA PHE A 91 11.34 -6.15 -10.33
C PHE A 91 11.54 -6.78 -8.95
N GLY A 92 10.91 -7.92 -8.63
CA GLY A 92 10.98 -8.53 -7.30
C GLY A 92 10.38 -7.67 -6.19
N LEU A 93 9.31 -6.93 -6.48
CA LEU A 93 8.56 -6.09 -5.56
C LEU A 93 7.15 -6.62 -5.37
N SER A 94 6.60 -6.61 -4.13
CA SER A 94 5.18 -6.89 -3.95
C SER A 94 4.33 -5.77 -4.56
N GLU A 95 3.05 -6.07 -4.82
CA GLU A 95 2.10 -5.06 -5.30
C GLU A 95 2.03 -3.85 -4.34
N THR A 96 1.97 -4.12 -3.04
CA THR A 96 1.97 -3.09 -1.99
C THR A 96 3.23 -2.24 -2.02
N MET A 97 4.43 -2.86 -2.14
CA MET A 97 5.68 -2.12 -2.28
C MET A 97 5.70 -1.26 -3.54
N ALA A 98 5.32 -1.81 -4.67
CA ALA A 98 5.31 -1.10 -5.95
C ALA A 98 4.36 0.11 -5.91
N LYS A 99 3.16 -0.03 -5.34
CA LYS A 99 2.21 1.08 -5.12
C LYS A 99 2.77 2.12 -4.16
N ARG A 100 3.35 1.69 -3.03
CA ARG A 100 3.94 2.59 -2.03
C ARG A 100 5.07 3.42 -2.62
N TYR A 101 6.01 2.78 -3.31
CA TYR A 101 7.16 3.47 -3.89
C TYR A 101 6.72 4.42 -5.01
N THR A 102 5.89 3.95 -5.95
CA THR A 102 5.36 4.75 -7.04
C THR A 102 4.54 5.93 -6.53
N GLY A 103 3.65 5.69 -5.56
CA GLY A 103 2.84 6.73 -4.94
C GLY A 103 3.69 7.81 -4.27
N THR A 104 4.70 7.40 -3.49
CA THR A 104 5.58 8.34 -2.79
C THR A 104 6.47 9.12 -3.75
N PHE A 105 7.16 8.46 -4.70
CA PHE A 105 7.97 9.14 -5.71
C PHE A 105 7.13 10.10 -6.55
N GLY A 106 5.89 9.67 -6.91
CA GLY A 106 4.97 10.51 -7.67
C GLY A 106 4.51 11.74 -6.89
N ALA A 107 4.19 11.59 -5.61
CA ALA A 107 3.85 12.72 -4.74
C ALA A 107 5.02 13.70 -4.61
N MET A 108 6.25 13.19 -4.45
CA MET A 108 7.46 14.02 -4.44
C MET A 108 7.65 14.74 -5.78
N ALA A 109 7.52 14.06 -6.92
CA ALA A 109 7.64 14.67 -8.23
C ALA A 109 6.59 15.80 -8.43
N LYS A 110 5.34 15.55 -8.08
CA LYS A 110 4.27 16.58 -8.14
C LYS A 110 4.54 17.77 -7.26
N ALA A 111 5.13 17.58 -6.06
CA ALA A 111 5.52 18.67 -5.18
C ALA A 111 6.58 19.60 -5.80
N PHE A 112 7.41 19.10 -6.72
CA PHE A 112 8.34 19.88 -7.52
C PHE A 112 7.73 20.46 -8.81
N GLY A 113 6.42 20.31 -9.04
CA GLY A 113 5.70 20.90 -10.17
C GLY A 113 5.69 20.06 -11.45
N PHE A 114 6.09 18.79 -11.38
CA PHE A 114 5.95 17.88 -12.55
C PHE A 114 4.47 17.56 -12.81
N SER A 115 4.11 17.45 -14.08
CA SER A 115 2.79 16.98 -14.48
C SER A 115 2.55 15.54 -14.01
N GLU A 116 1.29 15.12 -13.92
CA GLU A 116 0.95 13.76 -13.48
C GLU A 116 1.64 12.69 -14.34
N LYS A 117 1.68 12.90 -15.66
CA LYS A 117 2.38 11.97 -16.56
C LYS A 117 3.88 11.90 -16.30
N GLN A 118 4.55 13.05 -16.13
CA GLN A 118 5.98 13.07 -15.80
C GLN A 118 6.25 12.42 -14.44
N ALA A 119 5.40 12.71 -13.44
CA ALA A 119 5.48 12.08 -12.14
C ALA A 119 5.29 10.57 -12.19
N TYR A 120 4.35 10.09 -13.02
CA TYR A 120 4.14 8.66 -13.28
C TYR A 120 5.39 8.01 -13.92
N ASP A 121 5.89 8.59 -14.99
CA ASP A 121 7.04 8.06 -15.72
C ASP A 121 8.30 8.01 -14.82
N MET A 122 8.54 9.07 -14.04
CA MET A 122 9.67 9.13 -13.09
C MET A 122 9.50 8.11 -11.96
N SER A 123 8.33 8.04 -11.37
CA SER A 123 8.07 7.19 -10.20
C SER A 123 8.09 5.71 -10.54
N THR A 124 7.50 5.29 -11.66
CA THR A 124 7.54 3.89 -12.09
C THR A 124 8.94 3.44 -12.47
N THR A 125 9.72 4.31 -13.14
CA THR A 125 11.12 4.04 -13.45
C THR A 125 11.97 3.89 -12.18
N LEU A 126 11.84 4.82 -11.21
CA LEU A 126 12.59 4.73 -9.95
C LEU A 126 12.14 3.52 -9.11
N THR A 127 10.86 3.17 -9.15
CA THR A 127 10.34 1.98 -8.46
C THR A 127 10.93 0.70 -9.06
N GLY A 128 10.95 0.57 -10.37
CA GLY A 128 11.61 -0.56 -11.04
C GLY A 128 13.11 -0.61 -10.71
N LEU A 129 13.78 0.55 -10.79
CA LEU A 129 15.20 0.66 -10.45
C LEU A 129 15.48 0.28 -8.97
N ALA A 130 14.54 0.52 -8.04
CA ALA A 130 14.69 0.08 -6.65
C ALA A 130 14.74 -1.45 -6.54
N GLY A 131 13.92 -2.17 -7.32
CA GLY A 131 13.96 -3.62 -7.38
C GLY A 131 15.27 -4.14 -7.98
N ASP A 132 15.72 -3.53 -9.08
CA ASP A 132 16.97 -3.89 -9.75
C ASP A 132 18.21 -3.62 -8.89
N VAL A 133 18.25 -2.46 -8.24
CA VAL A 133 19.32 -2.09 -7.28
C VAL A 133 19.35 -3.05 -6.10
N ALA A 134 18.19 -3.40 -5.55
CA ALA A 134 18.09 -4.37 -4.47
C ALA A 134 18.64 -5.75 -4.88
N SER A 135 18.37 -6.16 -6.13
CA SER A 135 18.91 -7.41 -6.69
C SER A 135 20.43 -7.34 -6.89
N PHE A 136 20.90 -6.30 -7.59
CA PHE A 136 22.28 -6.15 -8.00
C PHE A 136 23.25 -5.97 -6.83
N TYR A 137 22.88 -5.15 -5.83
CA TYR A 137 23.69 -4.88 -4.64
C TYR A 137 23.40 -5.79 -3.46
N ASN A 138 22.44 -6.73 -3.60
CA ASN A 138 21.99 -7.64 -2.54
C ASN A 138 21.60 -6.91 -1.24
N ILE A 139 20.80 -5.85 -1.38
CA ILE A 139 20.22 -5.08 -0.28
C ILE A 139 18.70 -5.25 -0.26
N SER A 140 18.02 -4.74 0.78
CA SER A 140 16.57 -4.79 0.82
C SER A 140 15.94 -3.80 -0.18
N GLN A 141 14.72 -4.11 -0.64
CA GLN A 141 13.97 -3.24 -1.54
C GLN A 141 13.68 -1.87 -0.89
N ASP A 142 13.34 -1.86 0.40
CA ASP A 142 13.11 -0.63 1.16
C ASP A 142 14.37 0.22 1.32
N GLU A 143 15.53 -0.41 1.45
CA GLU A 143 16.82 0.29 1.47
C GLU A 143 17.11 0.94 0.11
N ALA A 144 16.99 0.19 -0.98
CA ALA A 144 17.17 0.71 -2.34
C ALA A 144 16.20 1.87 -2.63
N TYR A 145 14.92 1.71 -2.29
CA TYR A 145 13.92 2.77 -2.38
C TYR A 145 14.32 4.02 -1.58
N THR A 146 14.77 3.82 -0.33
CA THR A 146 15.16 4.94 0.53
C THR A 146 16.37 5.70 -0.04
N LYS A 147 17.36 4.99 -0.57
CA LYS A 147 18.50 5.60 -1.24
C LYS A 147 18.08 6.41 -2.48
N LEU A 148 17.15 5.89 -3.30
CA LEU A 148 16.67 6.56 -4.51
C LEU A 148 15.80 7.81 -4.24
N LYS A 149 15.24 7.99 -3.04
CA LYS A 149 14.58 9.25 -2.66
C LYS A 149 15.49 10.46 -2.75
N SER A 150 16.80 10.27 -2.68
CA SER A 150 17.80 11.33 -2.84
C SER A 150 17.75 12.07 -4.17
N VAL A 151 17.16 11.47 -5.21
CA VAL A 151 16.86 12.15 -6.48
C VAL A 151 16.02 13.42 -6.23
N PHE A 152 15.05 13.34 -5.32
CA PHE A 152 14.18 14.46 -4.98
C PHE A 152 14.78 15.36 -3.89
N THR A 153 15.31 14.77 -2.83
CA THR A 153 15.85 15.52 -1.68
C THR A 153 17.20 16.17 -1.97
N GLY A 154 17.94 15.67 -2.95
CA GLY A 154 19.30 16.15 -3.25
C GLY A 154 20.36 15.70 -2.26
N GLU A 155 20.03 14.74 -1.37
CA GLU A 155 20.97 14.15 -0.43
C GLU A 155 22.03 13.34 -1.19
N THR A 156 23.31 13.61 -0.95
CA THR A 156 24.39 13.00 -1.74
C THR A 156 24.99 11.74 -1.10
N GLU A 157 24.82 11.56 0.22
CA GLU A 157 25.46 10.48 0.96
C GLU A 157 24.80 9.12 0.71
N SER A 158 23.46 9.08 0.64
CA SER A 158 22.70 7.84 0.58
C SER A 158 22.97 6.99 -0.68
N LEU A 159 23.47 7.61 -1.78
CA LEU A 159 23.78 6.92 -3.02
C LEU A 159 25.24 6.49 -3.14
N LYS A 160 26.12 6.91 -2.23
CA LYS A 160 27.55 6.60 -2.30
C LYS A 160 27.84 5.10 -2.24
N ASP A 161 27.10 4.36 -1.40
CA ASP A 161 27.23 2.91 -1.30
C ASP A 161 26.88 2.18 -2.60
N LEU A 162 26.12 2.85 -3.48
CA LEU A 162 25.80 2.36 -4.83
C LEU A 162 26.80 2.86 -5.88
N GLY A 163 27.90 3.47 -5.46
CA GLY A 163 28.91 4.05 -6.36
C GLY A 163 28.46 5.34 -7.04
N VAL A 164 27.37 5.95 -6.64
CA VAL A 164 26.85 7.20 -7.22
C VAL A 164 27.29 8.40 -6.38
N VAL A 165 28.31 9.11 -6.86
CA VAL A 165 28.84 10.33 -6.22
C VAL A 165 28.15 11.55 -6.85
N MET A 166 27.08 12.01 -6.21
CA MET A 166 26.20 13.08 -6.71
C MET A 166 26.63 14.46 -6.14
N THR A 167 27.92 14.83 -6.31
CA THR A 167 28.38 16.17 -5.92
C THR A 167 27.88 17.23 -6.89
N GLN A 168 27.87 18.48 -6.47
CA GLN A 168 27.51 19.60 -7.35
C GLN A 168 28.39 19.65 -8.60
N THR A 169 29.69 19.49 -8.45
CA THR A 169 30.64 19.45 -9.58
C THR A 169 30.31 18.33 -10.56
N ALA A 170 29.95 17.12 -10.04
CA ALA A 170 29.58 16.00 -10.89
C ALA A 170 28.27 16.25 -11.65
N LEU A 171 27.30 16.88 -10.98
CA LEU A 171 26.01 17.26 -11.58
C LEU A 171 26.20 18.36 -12.63
N ASP A 172 27.02 19.38 -12.36
CA ASP A 172 27.31 20.45 -13.31
C ASP A 172 28.03 19.92 -14.57
N ALA A 173 29.01 19.06 -14.37
CA ALA A 173 29.70 18.40 -15.49
C ALA A 173 28.74 17.55 -16.34
N TYR A 174 27.86 16.78 -15.70
CA TYR A 174 26.85 15.99 -16.36
C TYR A 174 25.83 16.87 -17.11
N ALA A 175 25.38 17.97 -16.51
CA ALA A 175 24.47 18.91 -17.14
C ALA A 175 25.06 19.51 -18.43
N MET A 176 26.29 19.94 -18.37
CA MET A 176 26.97 20.49 -19.56
C MET A 176 27.17 19.44 -20.66
N ALA A 177 27.56 18.21 -20.29
CA ALA A 177 27.77 17.13 -21.24
C ALA A 177 26.46 16.62 -21.89
N ASN A 178 25.32 16.79 -21.24
CA ASN A 178 24.00 16.30 -21.70
C ASN A 178 23.07 17.41 -22.21
N GLY A 179 23.61 18.58 -22.55
CA GLY A 179 22.87 19.61 -23.26
C GLY A 179 21.95 20.49 -22.43
N TYR A 180 22.04 20.45 -21.08
CA TYR A 180 21.26 21.34 -20.22
C TYR A 180 21.69 22.83 -20.34
N GLY A 181 22.90 23.10 -20.79
CA GLY A 181 23.41 24.43 -21.12
C GLY A 181 23.59 25.37 -19.92
N LYS A 182 23.42 24.90 -18.70
CA LYS A 182 23.57 25.67 -17.46
C LYS A 182 23.99 24.77 -16.31
N THR A 183 24.61 25.38 -15.30
CA THR A 183 24.98 24.68 -14.04
C THR A 183 23.81 24.60 -13.09
N THR A 184 23.91 23.75 -12.08
CA THR A 184 22.88 23.57 -11.02
C THR A 184 22.54 24.88 -10.30
N ALA A 185 23.50 25.82 -10.16
CA ALA A 185 23.26 27.13 -9.54
C ALA A 185 22.23 27.96 -10.31
N ALA A 186 22.11 27.79 -11.62
CA ALA A 186 21.17 28.51 -12.49
C ALA A 186 19.87 27.72 -12.76
N MET A 187 19.68 26.53 -12.15
CA MET A 187 18.52 25.68 -12.33
C MET A 187 17.45 25.94 -11.27
N SER A 188 16.19 25.87 -11.68
CA SER A 188 15.05 25.74 -10.76
C SER A 188 15.11 24.42 -10.01
N GLU A 189 14.35 24.27 -8.92
CA GLU A 189 14.32 23.02 -8.15
C GLU A 189 13.79 21.85 -9.00
N ALA A 190 12.78 22.06 -9.84
CA ALA A 190 12.29 21.06 -10.78
C ALA A 190 13.39 20.59 -11.76
N GLU A 191 14.17 21.54 -12.31
CA GLU A 191 15.29 21.19 -13.20
C GLU A 191 16.40 20.45 -12.49
N LYS A 192 16.69 20.80 -11.22
CA LYS A 192 17.64 20.03 -10.39
C LYS A 192 17.17 18.59 -10.14
N VAL A 193 15.87 18.40 -9.87
CA VAL A 193 15.30 17.06 -9.72
C VAL A 193 15.40 16.27 -11.03
N ALA A 194 15.04 16.88 -12.18
CA ALA A 194 15.16 16.22 -13.48
C ALA A 194 16.62 15.85 -13.81
N LEU A 195 17.58 16.73 -13.48
CA LEU A 195 18.99 16.45 -13.66
C LEU A 195 19.46 15.29 -12.78
N ARG A 196 19.13 15.30 -11.46
CA ARG A 196 19.50 14.22 -10.54
C ARG A 196 18.89 12.89 -10.97
N TYR A 197 17.63 12.90 -11.41
CA TYR A 197 16.95 11.72 -11.94
C TYR A 197 17.74 11.12 -13.13
N SER A 198 18.07 11.92 -14.14
CA SER A 198 18.82 11.45 -15.30
C SER A 198 20.24 10.99 -14.92
N PHE A 199 20.90 11.72 -14.02
CA PHE A 199 22.24 11.38 -13.53
C PHE A 199 22.25 10.02 -12.81
N VAL A 200 21.32 9.81 -11.87
CA VAL A 200 21.23 8.56 -11.10
C VAL A 200 20.93 7.38 -12.02
N GLN A 201 19.99 7.52 -12.96
CA GLN A 201 19.73 6.48 -13.96
C GLN A 201 20.99 6.14 -14.78
N SER A 202 21.73 7.15 -15.23
CA SER A 202 22.95 6.91 -16.01
C SER A 202 24.02 6.19 -15.20
N LYS A 203 24.15 6.50 -13.91
CA LYS A 203 25.13 5.84 -13.01
C LYS A 203 24.74 4.43 -12.61
N LEU A 204 23.45 4.17 -12.48
CA LEU A 204 22.91 2.86 -12.12
C LEU A 204 22.49 2.02 -13.34
N ALA A 205 22.89 2.42 -14.56
CA ALA A 205 22.53 1.71 -15.78
C ALA A 205 22.95 0.22 -15.76
N THR A 206 24.07 -0.13 -15.12
CA THR A 206 24.53 -1.53 -14.98
C THR A 206 23.60 -2.35 -14.09
N ALA A 207 23.03 -1.74 -13.05
CA ALA A 207 22.06 -2.40 -12.16
C ALA A 207 20.69 -2.52 -12.82
N SER A 208 20.34 -1.61 -13.74
CA SER A 208 19.02 -1.63 -14.38
C SER A 208 18.77 -2.96 -15.12
N GLY A 209 17.61 -3.56 -14.91
CA GLY A 209 17.20 -4.85 -15.46
C GLY A 209 17.86 -6.07 -14.78
N ASP A 210 18.57 -5.88 -13.66
CA ASP A 210 19.26 -6.98 -12.99
C ASP A 210 18.31 -8.06 -12.49
N PHE A 211 17.20 -7.65 -11.87
CA PHE A 211 16.23 -8.62 -11.37
C PHE A 211 15.70 -9.54 -12.47
N MET A 212 15.36 -8.98 -13.62
CA MET A 212 14.91 -9.78 -14.80
C MET A 212 16.01 -10.71 -15.31
N ARG A 213 17.28 -10.22 -15.40
CA ARG A 213 18.41 -11.05 -15.85
C ARG A 213 18.68 -12.26 -14.95
N THR A 214 18.37 -12.13 -13.65
CA THR A 214 18.65 -13.14 -12.63
C THR A 214 17.38 -13.84 -12.14
N SER A 215 16.22 -13.56 -12.74
CA SER A 215 14.89 -14.03 -12.29
C SER A 215 14.76 -15.55 -12.27
N ASP A 216 15.41 -16.28 -13.20
CA ASP A 216 15.36 -17.75 -13.26
C ASP A 216 16.16 -18.43 -12.15
N GLY A 217 16.99 -17.70 -11.42
CA GLY A 217 17.74 -18.22 -10.29
C GLY A 217 16.83 -18.62 -9.12
N TRP A 218 17.20 -19.71 -8.42
CA TRP A 218 16.44 -20.26 -7.31
C TRP A 218 16.02 -19.21 -6.28
N ALA A 219 16.93 -18.32 -5.88
CA ALA A 219 16.68 -17.28 -4.88
C ALA A 219 15.57 -16.31 -5.34
N ASN A 220 15.61 -15.88 -6.60
CA ASN A 220 14.61 -14.98 -7.16
C ASN A 220 13.27 -15.68 -7.40
N GLN A 221 13.27 -16.95 -7.82
CA GLN A 221 12.03 -17.73 -7.93
C GLN A 221 11.33 -17.92 -6.57
N VAL A 222 12.09 -18.19 -5.50
CA VAL A 222 11.55 -18.25 -4.13
C VAL A 222 11.03 -16.87 -3.68
N ARG A 223 11.74 -15.79 -4.03
CA ARG A 223 11.28 -14.41 -3.76
C ARG A 223 9.97 -14.12 -4.47
N ILE A 224 9.85 -14.41 -5.77
CA ILE A 224 8.63 -14.22 -6.56
C ILE A 224 7.47 -14.99 -5.93
N LEU A 225 7.68 -16.26 -5.58
CA LEU A 225 6.65 -17.08 -4.93
C LEU A 225 6.17 -16.46 -3.60
N LYS A 226 7.10 -15.96 -2.78
CA LYS A 226 6.77 -15.26 -1.52
C LYS A 226 5.92 -14.01 -1.80
N LEU A 227 6.34 -13.15 -2.73
CA LEU A 227 5.64 -11.91 -3.07
C LEU A 227 4.24 -12.18 -3.67
N GLN A 228 4.10 -13.20 -4.50
CA GLN A 228 2.80 -13.63 -5.02
C GLN A 228 1.89 -14.18 -3.92
N THR A 229 2.46 -14.90 -2.94
CA THR A 229 1.71 -15.37 -1.77
C THR A 229 1.23 -14.19 -0.91
N GLU A 230 2.06 -13.18 -0.70
CA GLU A 230 1.68 -11.95 0.00
C GLU A 230 0.55 -11.20 -0.74
N SER A 231 0.65 -11.04 -2.05
CA SER A 231 -0.40 -10.42 -2.87
C SER A 231 -1.71 -11.21 -2.82
N PHE A 232 -1.64 -12.53 -2.84
CA PHE A 232 -2.82 -13.40 -2.68
C PHE A 232 -3.46 -13.23 -1.30
N MET A 233 -2.66 -13.19 -0.23
CA MET A 233 -3.18 -12.94 1.14
C MET A 233 -3.77 -11.54 1.27
N ALA A 234 -3.15 -10.52 0.65
CA ALA A 234 -3.68 -9.15 0.64
C ALA A 234 -5.06 -9.09 -0.04
N ALA A 235 -5.24 -9.77 -1.17
CA ALA A 235 -6.53 -9.83 -1.86
C ALA A 235 -7.63 -10.51 -1.00
N ILE A 236 -7.29 -11.60 -0.30
CA ILE A 236 -8.19 -12.21 0.69
C ILE A 236 -8.52 -11.21 1.80
N GLY A 237 -7.52 -10.51 2.32
CA GLY A 237 -7.66 -9.52 3.39
C GLY A 237 -8.59 -8.38 3.00
N GLN A 238 -8.46 -7.83 1.80
CA GLN A 238 -9.39 -6.81 1.29
C GLN A 238 -10.83 -7.31 1.23
N GLY A 239 -11.04 -8.55 0.80
CA GLY A 239 -12.35 -9.20 0.83
C GLY A 239 -12.92 -9.30 2.25
N LEU A 240 -12.10 -9.71 3.23
CA LEU A 240 -12.49 -9.79 4.64
C LEU A 240 -12.79 -8.40 5.22
N ILE A 241 -11.96 -7.40 4.93
CA ILE A 241 -12.16 -6.01 5.38
C ILE A 241 -13.48 -5.46 4.87
N ASN A 242 -13.83 -5.69 3.60
CA ASN A 242 -15.09 -5.23 3.03
C ASN A 242 -16.31 -5.82 3.75
N VAL A 243 -16.22 -7.07 4.20
CA VAL A 243 -17.29 -7.74 4.96
C VAL A 243 -17.33 -7.28 6.41
N LEU A 244 -16.17 -7.07 7.04
CA LEU A 244 -16.06 -6.75 8.47
C LEU A 244 -16.23 -5.26 8.77
N THR A 245 -15.88 -4.38 7.84
CA THR A 245 -15.91 -2.91 8.05
C THR A 245 -17.28 -2.40 8.52
N PRO A 246 -18.44 -2.82 7.95
CA PRO A 246 -19.74 -2.39 8.46
C PRO A 246 -19.95 -2.78 9.92
N ALA A 247 -19.60 -4.01 10.30
CA ALA A 247 -19.73 -4.49 11.69
C ALA A 247 -18.83 -3.70 12.64
N ILE A 248 -17.58 -3.41 12.25
CA ILE A 248 -16.64 -2.62 13.04
C ILE A 248 -17.16 -1.18 13.22
N LYS A 249 -17.75 -0.57 12.18
CA LYS A 249 -18.37 0.77 12.30
C LYS A 249 -19.49 0.79 13.33
N VAL A 250 -20.34 -0.24 13.36
CA VAL A 250 -21.39 -0.38 14.39
C VAL A 250 -20.77 -0.53 15.78
N ILE A 251 -19.77 -1.39 15.94
CA ILE A 251 -19.06 -1.57 17.21
C ILE A 251 -18.42 -0.26 17.68
N ASN A 252 -17.73 0.47 16.80
CA ASN A 252 -17.13 1.76 17.13
C ASN A 252 -18.17 2.80 17.56
N THR A 253 -19.33 2.81 16.93
CA THR A 253 -20.44 3.67 17.33
C THR A 253 -20.95 3.29 18.72
N LEU A 254 -21.13 2.00 19.00
CA LEU A 254 -21.52 1.51 20.33
C LEU A 254 -20.48 1.83 21.40
N MET A 255 -19.20 1.64 21.09
CA MET A 255 -18.09 1.99 22.00
C MET A 255 -18.06 3.49 22.29
N GLY A 256 -18.29 4.35 21.29
CA GLY A 256 -18.43 5.79 21.51
C GLY A 256 -19.55 6.13 22.49
N LYS A 257 -20.72 5.48 22.39
CA LYS A 257 -21.84 5.64 23.32
C LYS A 257 -21.52 5.12 24.72
N LEU A 258 -20.80 3.99 24.83
CA LEU A 258 -20.35 3.46 26.13
C LEU A 258 -19.36 4.41 26.81
N VAL A 259 -18.46 5.05 26.07
CA VAL A 259 -17.55 6.07 26.61
C VAL A 259 -18.35 7.28 27.13
N GLN A 260 -19.36 7.74 26.38
CA GLN A 260 -20.26 8.82 26.84
C GLN A 260 -20.99 8.42 28.13
N LEU A 261 -21.55 7.22 28.21
CA LEU A 261 -22.19 6.70 29.42
C LEU A 261 -21.22 6.62 30.60
N ALA A 262 -19.97 6.18 30.37
CA ALA A 262 -18.93 6.15 31.40
C ALA A 262 -18.59 7.57 31.91
N ASN A 263 -18.56 8.56 31.02
CA ASN A 263 -18.34 9.97 31.41
C ASN A 263 -19.51 10.52 32.24
N VAL A 264 -20.75 10.19 31.89
CA VAL A 264 -21.94 10.54 32.70
C VAL A 264 -21.88 9.90 34.07
N PHE A 265 -21.54 8.61 34.15
CA PHE A 265 -21.37 7.91 35.41
C PHE A 265 -20.25 8.53 36.27
N LYS A 266 -19.14 8.89 35.64
CA LYS A 266 -18.04 9.62 36.29
C LYS A 266 -18.51 10.96 36.85
N ALA A 267 -19.23 11.78 36.07
CA ALA A 267 -19.78 13.07 36.50
C ALA A 267 -20.77 12.90 37.67
N PHE A 268 -21.60 11.83 37.65
CA PHE A 268 -22.51 11.47 38.73
C PHE A 268 -21.72 11.12 40.01
N THR A 269 -20.73 10.26 39.95
CA THR A 269 -19.90 9.88 41.10
C THR A 269 -19.09 11.04 41.66
N ASP A 270 -18.54 11.93 40.80
CA ASP A 270 -17.82 13.13 41.22
C ASP A 270 -18.72 14.10 41.97
N LYS A 271 -20.03 14.17 41.62
CA LYS A 271 -21.03 14.94 42.37
C LYS A 271 -21.28 14.39 43.78
N PHE A 272 -21.36 13.07 43.92
CA PHE A 272 -21.51 12.44 45.26
C PHE A 272 -20.21 12.52 46.10
N ALA A 273 -19.06 12.60 45.46
CA ALA A 273 -17.76 12.75 46.13
C ALA A 273 -17.44 14.23 46.53
N GLY A 274 -18.41 15.15 46.38
CA GLY A 274 -18.28 16.56 46.82
C GLY A 274 -17.39 17.42 45.92
N LYS A 275 -17.03 16.95 44.74
CA LYS A 275 -16.29 17.77 43.72
C LYS A 275 -17.32 18.67 43.02
N LYS A 276 -17.11 19.99 43.07
CA LYS A 276 -17.93 21.00 42.35
C LYS A 276 -17.88 20.71 40.84
N GLY A 277 -19.01 20.27 40.25
CA GLY A 277 -19.06 19.91 38.85
C GLY A 277 -19.80 20.90 37.96
N ASN A 278 -19.09 21.64 37.14
CA ASN A 278 -19.65 22.23 35.92
C ASN A 278 -19.91 21.16 34.82
N ASP A 279 -19.39 19.96 35.02
CA ASP A 279 -19.39 18.88 34.00
C ASP A 279 -20.66 18.02 33.98
N VAL A 280 -21.55 18.16 35.00
CA VAL A 280 -22.74 17.31 35.12
C VAL A 280 -23.78 17.65 34.05
N ALA A 281 -23.99 18.96 33.79
CA ALA A 281 -24.98 19.40 32.79
C ALA A 281 -24.55 19.00 31.35
N THR A 282 -23.27 19.11 31.03
CA THR A 282 -22.71 18.68 29.73
C THR A 282 -22.76 17.14 29.58
N GLY A 283 -22.53 16.41 30.68
CA GLY A 283 -22.60 14.95 30.68
C GLY A 283 -24.04 14.41 30.53
N MET A 284 -25.02 15.09 31.11
CA MET A 284 -26.44 14.71 30.99
C MET A 284 -27.01 15.00 29.61
N ALA A 285 -26.67 16.14 29.00
CA ALA A 285 -27.07 16.48 27.62
C ALA A 285 -26.48 15.47 26.62
N ALA A 286 -25.23 15.07 26.80
CA ALA A 286 -24.57 14.07 25.96
C ALA A 286 -25.18 12.65 26.11
N ALA A 287 -25.73 12.32 27.30
CA ALA A 287 -26.41 11.04 27.54
C ALA A 287 -27.79 11.00 26.88
N GLU A 288 -28.50 12.12 26.88
CA GLU A 288 -29.83 12.25 26.28
C GLU A 288 -29.73 12.12 24.74
N ASP A 289 -28.73 12.75 24.14
CA ASP A 289 -28.44 12.65 22.71
C ASP A 289 -27.96 11.22 22.30
N ALA A 290 -27.17 10.58 23.16
CA ALA A 290 -26.76 9.17 22.96
C ALA A 290 -27.92 8.19 23.04
N SER A 291 -28.90 8.42 23.93
CA SER A 291 -30.09 7.56 24.09
C SER A 291 -31.03 7.68 22.90
N ALA A 292 -31.25 8.89 22.39
CA ALA A 292 -32.04 9.15 21.17
C ALA A 292 -31.48 8.45 19.96
N GLY A 293 -30.18 8.57 19.72
CA GLY A 293 -29.53 7.91 18.60
C GLY A 293 -29.43 6.37 18.70
N ILE A 294 -29.62 5.75 19.88
CA ILE A 294 -29.74 4.28 20.02
C ILE A 294 -31.12 3.82 19.50
N SER A 295 -32.16 4.56 19.81
CA SER A 295 -33.52 4.27 19.35
C SER A 295 -33.62 4.31 17.82
N ASP A 296 -33.05 5.32 17.20
CA ASP A 296 -33.09 5.50 15.73
C ASP A 296 -32.32 4.41 14.97
N ASN A 297 -31.18 3.95 15.50
CA ASN A 297 -30.39 2.88 14.86
C ASN A 297 -30.99 1.47 15.07
N ILE A 298 -31.74 1.23 16.14
CA ILE A 298 -32.46 -0.03 16.34
C ILE A 298 -33.65 -0.11 15.38
N ASN A 299 -34.33 1.00 15.14
CA ASN A 299 -35.46 1.08 14.21
C ASN A 299 -35.04 1.04 12.73
N ALA A 300 -33.78 1.39 12.40
CA ALA A 300 -33.25 1.32 11.04
C ALA A 300 -32.63 -0.05 10.69
N ALA A 301 -32.42 -0.91 11.66
CA ALA A 301 -31.83 -2.25 11.49
C ALA A 301 -32.88 -3.40 11.49
N GLY A 302 -34.16 -3.11 11.73
CA GLY A 302 -35.30 -4.01 11.57
C GLY A 302 -36.00 -3.77 10.25
#